data_fb59eb3bba798530ed78ab7f9a025d04
#
_entry.id   fb59eb3bba798530ed78ab7f9a025d04
#
_cell.length_a   1.000
_cell.length_b   1.000
_cell.length_c   1.000
_cell.angle_alpha   90.00
_cell.angle_beta   90.00
_cell.angle_gamma   90.00
#
_symmetry.space_group_name_H-M   'P 1'
#
loop_
_entity.id
_entity.type
_entity.pdbx_description
1 polymer ?
#
loop_
_entity_poly.entity_id
_entity_poly.type
_entity_poly.pdbx_seq_one_letter_code
_entity_poly.pdbx_strand_id
1 'polypeptide(L)'
;MTTLDSSAADTLFGAVATTLLVVMYGQWLYRNRRLRRCQARLRSRVAAVRELIADGERTKTAYADASDPSAAHGRFLQRCDSSLREQFGDSFARRIDAYSEFEWIQPASLISDEQVFAWYDTERRLKGLRELLYEALLDLGQSS
;
A
#
# COMPACT_ATOMS: atom_id res chain seq x y z
N MET A 1 -63.22 -0.80 29.49
CA MET A 1 -62.44 -1.45 28.43
C MET A 1 -62.14 -0.38 27.40
N THR A 2 -60.97 0.22 27.45
CA THR A 2 -60.49 1.21 26.49
C THR A 2 -60.00 0.49 25.26
N THR A 3 -60.77 0.56 24.18
CA THR A 3 -60.28 0.15 22.84
C THR A 3 -59.16 1.09 22.43
N LEU A 4 -57.94 0.65 22.50
CA LEU A 4 -56.82 1.31 21.88
C LEU A 4 -57.14 1.46 20.39
N ASP A 5 -57.23 2.72 19.95
CA ASP A 5 -57.56 3.07 18.59
C ASP A 5 -56.49 2.43 17.62
N SER A 6 -56.94 1.45 16.83
CA SER A 6 -56.07 0.69 15.91
C SER A 6 -55.26 1.63 14.99
N SER A 7 -55.80 2.76 14.67
CA SER A 7 -55.17 3.82 13.89
C SER A 7 -53.93 4.45 14.55
N ALA A 8 -53.94 4.60 15.88
CA ALA A 8 -52.78 5.13 16.61
C ALA A 8 -51.65 4.09 16.73
N ALA A 9 -51.99 2.81 16.83
CA ALA A 9 -51.01 1.73 16.83
C ALA A 9 -50.31 1.59 15.45
N ASP A 10 -51.08 1.71 14.36
CA ASP A 10 -50.53 1.61 13.00
C ASP A 10 -49.63 2.80 12.65
N THR A 11 -49.97 4.01 13.13
CA THR A 11 -49.10 5.20 12.94
C THR A 11 -47.82 5.13 13.75
N LEU A 12 -47.88 4.62 14.98
CA LEU A 12 -46.66 4.38 15.80
C LEU A 12 -45.76 3.32 15.19
N PHE A 13 -46.33 2.23 14.69
CA PHE A 13 -45.56 1.14 14.05
C PHE A 13 -44.89 1.63 12.78
N GLY A 14 -45.60 2.43 11.96
CA GLY A 14 -45.06 3.04 10.76
C GLY A 14 -43.90 4.02 11.06
N ALA A 15 -44.03 4.84 12.10
CA ALA A 15 -42.97 5.78 12.50
C ALA A 15 -41.71 5.05 13.01
N VAL A 16 -41.90 4.01 13.82
CA VAL A 16 -40.75 3.18 14.32
C VAL A 16 -40.05 2.45 13.17
N ALA A 17 -40.80 1.84 12.26
CA ALA A 17 -40.26 1.16 11.10
C ALA A 17 -39.47 2.12 10.19
N THR A 18 -40.00 3.30 9.92
CA THR A 18 -39.33 4.33 9.11
C THR A 18 -38.04 4.79 9.78
N THR A 19 -38.06 5.03 11.08
CA THR A 19 -36.89 5.46 11.85
C THR A 19 -35.78 4.39 11.81
N LEU A 20 -36.15 3.11 11.98
CA LEU A 20 -35.22 1.98 11.90
C LEU A 20 -34.58 1.88 10.50
N LEU A 21 -35.37 2.01 9.43
CA LEU A 21 -34.87 2.00 8.05
C LEU A 21 -33.88 3.14 7.79
N VAL A 22 -34.18 4.35 8.26
CA VAL A 22 -33.27 5.51 8.12
C VAL A 22 -31.95 5.28 8.85
N VAL A 23 -32.01 4.76 10.09
CA VAL A 23 -30.80 4.43 10.87
C VAL A 23 -29.99 3.34 10.19
N MET A 24 -30.61 2.24 9.75
CA MET A 24 -29.94 1.15 9.04
C MET A 24 -29.29 1.64 7.73
N TYR A 25 -30.00 2.45 6.96
CA TYR A 25 -29.48 3.03 5.72
C TYR A 25 -28.31 3.98 5.99
N GLY A 26 -28.41 4.81 7.02
CA GLY A 26 -27.32 5.69 7.45
C GLY A 26 -26.07 4.92 7.86
N GLN A 27 -26.23 3.84 8.65
CA GLN A 27 -25.13 2.96 9.04
C GLN A 27 -24.50 2.24 7.85
N TRP A 28 -25.33 1.78 6.91
CA TRP A 28 -24.86 1.13 5.68
C TRP A 28 -24.07 2.10 4.79
N LEU A 29 -24.55 3.34 4.61
CA LEU A 29 -23.85 4.40 3.88
C LEU A 29 -22.50 4.73 4.52
N TYR A 30 -22.47 4.88 5.84
CA TYR A 30 -21.25 5.18 6.59
C TYR A 30 -20.21 4.05 6.43
N ARG A 31 -20.64 2.80 6.60
CA ARG A 31 -19.80 1.62 6.44
C ARG A 31 -19.26 1.51 5.01
N ASN A 32 -20.10 1.72 4.01
CA ASN A 32 -19.72 1.65 2.60
C ASN A 32 -18.70 2.76 2.23
N ARG A 33 -18.90 3.99 2.74
CA ARG A 33 -17.93 5.10 2.54
C ARG A 33 -16.58 4.79 3.20
N ARG A 34 -16.60 4.19 4.39
CA ARG A 34 -15.37 3.80 5.10
C ARG A 34 -14.61 2.72 4.32
N LEU A 35 -15.30 1.70 3.84
CA LEU A 35 -14.72 0.63 3.03
C LEU A 35 -14.09 1.18 1.74
N ARG A 36 -14.81 2.04 1.00
CA ARG A 36 -14.28 2.66 -0.22
C ARG A 36 -13.02 3.49 0.04
N ARG A 37 -12.95 4.22 1.15
CA ARG A 37 -11.75 4.98 1.53
C ARG A 37 -10.58 4.05 1.87
N CYS A 38 -10.84 2.95 2.57
CA CYS A 38 -9.83 1.94 2.89
C CYS A 38 -9.27 1.30 1.61
N GLN A 39 -10.14 0.87 0.71
CA GLN A 39 -9.76 0.30 -0.59
C GLN A 39 -8.99 1.31 -1.46
N ALA A 40 -9.38 2.58 -1.47
CA ALA A 40 -8.66 3.62 -2.21
C ALA A 40 -7.24 3.81 -1.67
N ARG A 41 -7.05 3.80 -0.34
CA ARG A 41 -5.72 3.88 0.29
C ARG A 41 -4.87 2.65 -0.05
N LEU A 42 -5.44 1.44 0.00
CA LEU A 42 -4.72 0.21 -0.36
C LEU A 42 -4.30 0.23 -1.83
N ARG A 43 -5.18 0.66 -2.73
CA ARG A 43 -4.83 0.82 -4.16
C ARG A 43 -3.71 1.83 -4.37
N SER A 44 -3.74 2.97 -3.66
CA SER A 44 -2.66 3.97 -3.70
C SER A 44 -1.32 3.37 -3.24
N ARG A 45 -1.32 2.60 -2.14
CA ARG A 45 -0.14 1.89 -1.64
C ARG A 45 0.43 0.90 -2.65
N VAL A 46 -0.43 0.07 -3.24
CA VAL A 46 -0.04 -0.89 -4.28
C VAL A 46 0.57 -0.16 -5.48
N ALA A 47 -0.03 0.95 -5.93
CA ALA A 47 0.49 1.73 -7.03
C ALA A 47 1.87 2.33 -6.71
N ALA A 48 2.04 2.92 -5.52
CA ALA A 48 3.32 3.48 -5.06
C ALA A 48 4.44 2.43 -5.00
N VAL A 49 4.17 1.24 -4.47
CA VAL A 49 5.17 0.17 -4.41
C VAL A 49 5.54 -0.33 -5.81
N ARG A 50 4.56 -0.48 -6.72
CA ARG A 50 4.84 -0.85 -8.12
C ARG A 50 5.73 0.17 -8.83
N GLU A 51 5.48 1.45 -8.59
CA GLU A 51 6.29 2.53 -9.16
C GLU A 51 7.73 2.49 -8.63
N LEU A 52 7.92 2.27 -7.32
CA LEU A 52 9.24 2.11 -6.71
C LEU A 52 9.98 0.89 -7.27
N ILE A 53 9.30 -0.23 -7.48
CA ILE A 53 9.90 -1.42 -8.10
C ILE A 53 10.35 -1.10 -9.53
N ALA A 54 9.49 -0.48 -10.34
CA ALA A 54 9.82 -0.12 -11.71
C ALA A 54 10.98 0.90 -11.78
N ASP A 55 11.06 1.84 -10.84
CA ASP A 55 12.15 2.80 -10.73
C ASP A 55 13.46 2.12 -10.32
N GLY A 56 13.43 1.23 -9.35
CA GLY A 56 14.60 0.45 -8.93
C GLY A 56 15.14 -0.44 -10.04
N GLU A 57 14.27 -1.11 -10.82
CA GLU A 57 14.70 -1.92 -11.96
C GLU A 57 15.37 -1.06 -13.04
N ARG A 58 14.82 0.11 -13.36
CA ARG A 58 15.43 1.07 -14.30
C ARG A 58 16.78 1.56 -13.80
N THR A 59 16.87 1.90 -12.52
CA THR A 59 18.10 2.38 -11.88
C THR A 59 19.17 1.29 -11.89
N LYS A 60 18.78 0.04 -11.58
CA LYS A 60 19.67 -1.12 -11.60
C LYS A 60 20.27 -1.40 -12.99
N THR A 61 19.44 -1.32 -14.04
CA THR A 61 19.94 -1.50 -15.42
C THR A 61 20.84 -0.37 -15.87
N ALA A 62 20.65 0.84 -15.34
CA ALA A 62 21.47 1.99 -15.69
C ALA A 62 22.86 2.00 -15.01
N TYR A 63 23.11 1.19 -13.99
CA TYR A 63 24.41 1.21 -13.29
C TYR A 63 25.59 0.84 -14.16
N ALA A 64 25.43 -0.03 -15.16
CA ALA A 64 26.49 -0.42 -16.07
C ALA A 64 27.02 0.76 -16.90
N ASP A 65 26.13 1.69 -17.25
CA ASP A 65 26.44 2.84 -18.11
C ASP A 65 26.52 4.18 -17.32
N ALA A 66 26.28 4.15 -16.00
CA ALA A 66 26.24 5.37 -15.19
C ALA A 66 27.65 5.92 -14.99
N SER A 67 27.80 7.23 -15.26
CA SER A 67 29.01 7.99 -14.92
C SER A 67 29.22 8.14 -13.41
N ASP A 68 28.13 8.10 -12.63
CA ASP A 68 28.13 8.17 -11.17
C ASP A 68 27.05 7.21 -10.62
N PRO A 69 27.39 5.94 -10.41
CA PRO A 69 26.47 4.95 -9.85
C PRO A 69 26.00 5.30 -8.43
N SER A 70 26.89 5.89 -7.62
CA SER A 70 26.59 6.27 -6.23
C SER A 70 25.51 7.35 -6.16
N ALA A 71 25.58 8.38 -7.02
CA ALA A 71 24.55 9.40 -7.08
C ALA A 71 23.20 8.87 -7.60
N ALA A 72 23.22 7.97 -8.59
CA ALA A 72 22.00 7.32 -9.07
C ALA A 72 21.33 6.48 -7.96
N HIS A 73 22.14 5.71 -7.25
CA HIS A 73 21.73 4.92 -6.09
C HIS A 73 21.16 5.80 -4.97
N GLY A 74 21.87 6.86 -4.58
CA GLY A 74 21.41 7.81 -3.55
C GLY A 74 20.05 8.44 -3.88
N ARG A 75 19.80 8.81 -5.14
CA ARG A 75 18.49 9.32 -5.58
C ARG A 75 17.38 8.27 -5.48
N PHE A 76 17.67 7.02 -5.84
CA PHE A 76 16.71 5.93 -5.67
C PHE A 76 16.37 5.69 -4.19
N LEU A 77 17.40 5.63 -3.32
CA LEU A 77 17.21 5.45 -1.88
C LEU A 77 16.33 6.53 -1.27
N GLN A 78 16.59 7.80 -1.61
CA GLN A 78 15.82 8.92 -1.11
C GLN A 78 14.36 8.86 -1.53
N ARG A 79 14.08 8.50 -2.80
CA ARG A 79 12.71 8.34 -3.28
C ARG A 79 12.00 7.16 -2.60
N CYS A 80 12.69 6.04 -2.47
CA CYS A 80 12.18 4.85 -1.80
C CYS A 80 11.80 5.16 -0.34
N ASP A 81 12.71 5.77 0.41
CA ASP A 81 12.48 6.12 1.82
C ASP A 81 11.33 7.13 1.98
N SER A 82 11.30 8.20 1.18
CA SER A 82 10.24 9.20 1.22
C SER A 82 8.87 8.62 0.93
N SER A 83 8.75 7.82 -0.14
CA SER A 83 7.49 7.22 -0.55
C SER A 83 7.01 6.16 0.45
N LEU A 84 7.90 5.34 0.99
CA LEU A 84 7.55 4.35 1.99
C LEU A 84 7.08 4.99 3.30
N ARG A 85 7.74 6.04 3.78
CA ARG A 85 7.32 6.79 4.97
C ARG A 85 5.95 7.43 4.79
N GLU A 86 5.72 8.06 3.64
CA GLU A 86 4.45 8.70 3.33
C GLU A 86 3.29 7.71 3.27
N GLN A 87 3.48 6.57 2.60
CA GLN A 87 2.40 5.60 2.34
C GLN A 87 2.20 4.58 3.46
N PHE A 88 3.27 4.17 4.14
CA PHE A 88 3.25 3.07 5.10
C PHE A 88 3.77 3.45 6.50
N GLY A 89 4.48 4.57 6.63
CA GLY A 89 5.09 5.01 7.88
C GLY A 89 6.51 4.47 8.11
N ASP A 90 7.17 4.97 9.16
CA ASP A 90 8.60 4.72 9.43
C ASP A 90 8.95 3.25 9.70
N SER A 91 8.03 2.47 10.26
CA SER A 91 8.27 1.06 10.56
C SER A 91 8.50 0.24 9.30
N PHE A 92 7.75 0.52 8.23
CA PHE A 92 7.91 -0.17 6.95
C PHE A 92 9.18 0.26 6.21
N ALA A 93 9.52 1.55 6.23
CA ALA A 93 10.77 2.03 5.65
C ALA A 93 11.96 1.33 6.29
N ARG A 94 12.01 1.24 7.63
CA ARG A 94 13.07 0.51 8.36
C ARG A 94 13.09 -0.98 8.05
N ARG A 95 11.93 -1.62 7.85
CA ARG A 95 11.85 -3.05 7.50
C ARG A 95 12.50 -3.32 6.13
N ILE A 96 12.26 -2.46 5.14
CA ILE A 96 12.89 -2.57 3.82
C ILE A 96 14.40 -2.34 3.91
N ASP A 97 14.85 -1.38 4.73
CA ASP A 97 16.27 -1.14 4.97
C ASP A 97 16.99 -2.32 5.65
N ALA A 98 16.31 -2.99 6.57
CA ALA A 98 16.85 -4.13 7.31
C ALA A 98 16.73 -5.48 6.57
N TYR A 99 16.16 -5.49 5.35
CA TYR A 99 15.98 -6.71 4.59
C TYR A 99 17.33 -7.33 4.23
N SER A 100 17.62 -8.55 4.71
CA SER A 100 18.92 -9.21 4.60
C SER A 100 18.92 -10.54 3.87
N GLU A 101 17.75 -11.13 3.59
CA GLU A 101 17.63 -12.41 2.90
C GLU A 101 17.86 -12.24 1.41
N PHE A 102 19.11 -12.47 0.96
CA PHE A 102 19.49 -12.29 -0.43
C PHE A 102 20.61 -13.23 -0.84
N GLU A 103 20.38 -14.02 -1.90
CA GLU A 103 21.44 -14.76 -2.57
C GLU A 103 22.16 -13.85 -3.56
N TRP A 104 23.49 -13.78 -3.42
CA TRP A 104 24.30 -12.85 -4.19
C TRP A 104 24.76 -13.47 -5.51
N ILE A 105 24.30 -12.88 -6.62
CA ILE A 105 24.79 -13.20 -7.98
C ILE A 105 25.27 -11.89 -8.61
N GLN A 106 26.60 -11.76 -8.78
CA GLN A 106 27.16 -10.56 -9.41
C GLN A 106 26.93 -10.60 -10.93
N PRO A 107 26.29 -9.57 -11.51
CA PRO A 107 26.20 -9.43 -12.96
C PRO A 107 27.58 -9.21 -13.58
N ALA A 108 27.88 -9.94 -14.65
CA ALA A 108 29.18 -9.83 -15.36
C ALA A 108 29.42 -8.44 -16.00
N SER A 109 28.37 -7.63 -16.16
CA SER A 109 28.44 -6.28 -16.73
C SER A 109 28.94 -5.20 -15.78
N LEU A 110 29.04 -5.49 -14.47
CA LEU A 110 29.47 -4.51 -13.46
C LEU A 110 30.98 -4.65 -13.23
N ILE A 111 31.71 -3.54 -13.43
CA ILE A 111 33.17 -3.53 -13.46
C ILE A 111 33.75 -2.92 -12.17
N SER A 112 33.05 -1.95 -11.54
CA SER A 112 33.54 -1.29 -10.34
C SER A 112 32.85 -1.78 -9.07
N ASP A 113 33.55 -1.70 -7.93
CA ASP A 113 32.99 -2.02 -6.62
C ASP A 113 31.77 -1.16 -6.26
N GLU A 114 31.77 0.10 -6.71
CA GLU A 114 30.64 1.03 -6.51
C GLU A 114 29.40 0.59 -7.29
N GLN A 115 29.57 0.15 -8.55
CA GLN A 115 28.48 -0.42 -9.35
C GLN A 115 27.91 -1.68 -8.72
N VAL A 116 28.79 -2.57 -8.26
CA VAL A 116 28.40 -3.82 -7.59
C VAL A 116 27.63 -3.54 -6.31
N PHE A 117 28.12 -2.63 -5.48
CA PHE A 117 27.45 -2.24 -4.23
C PHE A 117 26.08 -1.62 -4.49
N ALA A 118 26.01 -0.63 -5.40
CA ALA A 118 24.78 0.06 -5.74
C ALA A 118 23.73 -0.91 -6.31
N TRP A 119 24.16 -1.83 -7.19
CA TRP A 119 23.31 -2.86 -7.76
C TRP A 119 22.79 -3.81 -6.68
N TYR A 120 23.66 -4.30 -5.81
CA TYR A 120 23.35 -5.24 -4.73
C TYR A 120 22.34 -4.64 -3.75
N ASP A 121 22.59 -3.42 -3.25
CA ASP A 121 21.68 -2.79 -2.30
C ASP A 121 20.31 -2.47 -2.94
N THR A 122 20.30 -2.08 -4.23
CA THR A 122 19.05 -1.88 -4.96
C THR A 122 18.28 -3.19 -5.11
N GLU A 123 18.93 -4.30 -5.50
CA GLU A 123 18.27 -5.60 -5.64
C GLU A 123 17.72 -6.12 -4.30
N ARG A 124 18.46 -5.95 -3.23
CA ARG A 124 18.02 -6.26 -1.88
C ARG A 124 16.72 -5.53 -1.52
N ARG A 125 16.67 -4.22 -1.80
CA ARG A 125 15.47 -3.40 -1.55
C ARG A 125 14.32 -3.78 -2.46
N LEU A 126 14.58 -4.09 -3.72
CA LEU A 126 13.55 -4.56 -4.66
C LEU A 126 12.89 -5.85 -4.18
N LYS A 127 13.67 -6.77 -3.62
CA LYS A 127 13.11 -8.00 -3.04
C LYS A 127 12.17 -7.68 -1.88
N GLY A 128 12.58 -6.82 -0.96
CA GLY A 128 11.72 -6.36 0.13
C GLY A 128 10.46 -5.63 -0.34
N LEU A 129 10.56 -4.79 -1.40
CA LEU A 129 9.42 -4.12 -2.01
C LEU A 129 8.44 -5.10 -2.68
N ARG A 130 8.94 -6.17 -3.32
CA ARG A 130 8.08 -7.21 -3.91
C ARG A 130 7.30 -7.97 -2.84
N GLU A 131 7.90 -8.26 -1.69
CA GLU A 131 7.20 -8.85 -0.55
C GLU A 131 6.13 -7.92 0.01
N LEU A 132 6.46 -6.64 0.20
CA LEU A 132 5.50 -5.63 0.63
C LEU A 132 4.33 -5.50 -0.36
N LEU A 133 4.60 -5.57 -1.67
CA LEU A 133 3.57 -5.57 -2.70
C LEU A 133 2.66 -6.78 -2.57
N TYR A 134 3.21 -7.96 -2.34
CA TYR A 134 2.45 -9.19 -2.15
C TYR A 134 1.53 -9.09 -0.93
N GLU A 135 2.03 -8.62 0.22
CA GLU A 135 1.23 -8.38 1.42
C GLU A 135 0.08 -7.39 1.15
N ALA A 136 0.38 -6.26 0.49
CA ALA A 136 -0.64 -5.24 0.17
C ALA A 136 -1.72 -5.76 -0.80
N LEU A 137 -1.37 -6.67 -1.72
CA LEU A 137 -2.31 -7.31 -2.63
C LEU A 137 -3.20 -8.33 -1.90
N LEU A 138 -2.66 -9.07 -0.94
CA LEU A 138 -3.45 -9.97 -0.09
C LEU A 138 -4.49 -9.18 0.72
N ASP A 139 -4.09 -8.07 1.33
CA ASP A 139 -4.98 -7.19 2.09
C ASP A 139 -6.10 -6.62 1.20
N LEU A 140 -5.77 -6.26 -0.05
CA LEU A 140 -6.75 -5.78 -1.02
C LEU A 140 -7.75 -6.88 -1.42
N GLY A 141 -7.29 -8.12 -1.61
CA GLY A 141 -8.13 -9.26 -1.94
C GLY A 141 -9.07 -9.67 -0.79
N GLN A 142 -8.64 -9.54 0.46
CA GLN A 142 -9.47 -9.81 1.63
C GLN A 142 -10.51 -8.71 1.90
N SER A 143 -10.33 -7.53 1.33
CA SER A 143 -11.22 -6.36 1.52
C SER A 143 -12.28 -6.23 0.42
N SER A 144 -12.34 -7.17 -0.53
CA SER A 144 -13.28 -7.21 -1.66
C SER A 144 -14.45 -8.11 -1.37
#